data_a6a6e6634aed910a3442c302aed62947
#
_entry.id   a6a6e6634aed910a3442c302aed62947
#
_cell.length_a   1.000
_cell.length_b   1.000
_cell.length_c   1.000
_cell.angle_alpha   90.00
_cell.angle_beta   90.00
_cell.angle_gamma   90.00
#
_symmetry.space_group_name_H-M   'P 1'
#
loop_
_entity.id
_entity.type
_entity.pdbx_description
1 polymer ?
#
loop_
_entity_poly.entity_id
_entity_poly.type
_entity_poly.pdbx_seq_one_letter_code
_entity_poly.pdbx_strand_id
1 'polypeptide(L)'
;LGGLFQSMPITTVCGIVGAVSISSFPFTSGFVSKSMINQAEMAVHQAKRGGGNNFQFYRMGMQMASVEQLALETSLRKAIFKNEFVVHYQPKMDLADSRISSVEALVRWQHPTMGLLAPSEFIPLAEESGLISAIGELVLERACRQARQWLDRGLGDIRVSVNLSAHQFRKGNLADVVDRILALTGLPAELLELELTESLIMEDMDQNIALLERLRARGVGLSLDDFGTGYSSLNYLKRFPVDTLKIDRTFITDLADNPD
;
A
#
# COMPACT_ATOMS: atom_id res chain seq x y z
N LEU A 1 -37.42 3.42 4.04
CA LEU A 1 -36.67 2.80 2.93
C LEU A 1 -36.13 3.85 1.92
N GLY A 2 -36.87 4.95 1.64
CA GLY A 2 -36.44 5.97 0.67
C GLY A 2 -35.13 6.70 1.06
N GLY A 3 -34.90 6.96 2.34
CA GLY A 3 -33.66 7.61 2.81
C GLY A 3 -32.43 6.70 2.74
N LEU A 4 -32.61 5.38 2.96
CA LEU A 4 -31.53 4.38 2.81
C LEU A 4 -31.14 4.20 1.35
N PHE A 5 -32.09 4.31 0.42
CA PHE A 5 -31.82 4.18 -1.01
C PHE A 5 -30.92 5.31 -1.54
N GLN A 6 -31.06 6.52 -0.99
CA GLN A 6 -30.23 7.66 -1.36
C GLN A 6 -28.81 7.61 -0.78
N SER A 7 -28.67 7.09 0.45
CA SER A 7 -27.37 7.06 1.15
C SER A 7 -26.57 5.77 0.89
N MET A 8 -27.23 4.66 0.61
CA MET A 8 -26.60 3.35 0.40
C MET A 8 -27.34 2.51 -0.66
N PRO A 9 -27.38 2.94 -1.94
CA PRO A 9 -28.23 2.32 -2.96
C PRO A 9 -27.91 0.84 -3.21
N ILE A 10 -26.65 0.46 -3.20
CA ILE A 10 -26.20 -0.91 -3.47
C ILE A 10 -26.62 -1.86 -2.34
N THR A 11 -26.40 -1.45 -1.09
CA THR A 11 -26.78 -2.26 0.08
C THR A 11 -28.29 -2.46 0.16
N THR A 12 -29.06 -1.44 -0.22
CA THR A 12 -30.53 -1.51 -0.24
C THR A 12 -31.04 -2.43 -1.32
N VAL A 13 -30.48 -2.39 -2.53
CA VAL A 13 -30.82 -3.31 -3.64
C VAL A 13 -30.48 -4.74 -3.29
N CYS A 14 -29.29 -5.00 -2.76
CA CYS A 14 -28.90 -6.36 -2.31
C CYS A 14 -29.80 -6.88 -1.19
N GLY A 15 -30.20 -6.03 -0.25
CA GLY A 15 -31.13 -6.38 0.82
C GLY A 15 -32.54 -6.72 0.30
N ILE A 16 -33.06 -5.97 -0.68
CA ILE A 16 -34.36 -6.23 -1.30
C ILE A 16 -34.35 -7.53 -2.09
N VAL A 17 -33.31 -7.77 -2.91
CA VAL A 17 -33.15 -9.01 -3.69
C VAL A 17 -33.03 -10.22 -2.75
N GLY A 18 -32.28 -10.11 -1.66
CA GLY A 18 -32.19 -11.13 -0.62
C GLY A 18 -33.55 -11.43 0.04
N ALA A 19 -34.29 -10.39 0.42
CA ALA A 19 -35.61 -10.53 1.06
C ALA A 19 -36.67 -11.18 0.14
N VAL A 20 -36.68 -10.78 -1.15
CA VAL A 20 -37.59 -11.35 -2.16
C VAL A 20 -37.28 -12.85 -2.42
N SER A 21 -35.99 -13.19 -2.44
CA SER A 21 -35.57 -14.61 -2.62
C SER A 21 -35.95 -15.50 -1.45
N ILE A 22 -35.90 -15.00 -0.22
CA ILE A 22 -36.29 -15.75 0.99
C ILE A 22 -37.80 -15.98 1.07
N SER A 23 -38.62 -15.06 0.55
CA SER A 23 -40.09 -15.16 0.64
C SER A 23 -40.73 -16.01 -0.43
N SER A 24 -40.03 -16.39 -1.50
CA SER A 24 -40.67 -16.97 -2.70
C SER A 24 -40.62 -18.49 -2.83
N PHE A 25 -39.75 -19.23 -2.09
CA PHE A 25 -39.63 -20.70 -2.23
C PHE A 25 -39.27 -21.42 -0.93
N PRO A 26 -40.25 -22.01 -0.21
CA PRO A 26 -40.00 -22.62 1.11
C PRO A 26 -39.21 -23.93 1.11
N PHE A 27 -39.07 -24.64 0.00
CA PHE A 27 -38.38 -25.95 -0.05
C PHE A 27 -36.98 -25.93 -0.67
N THR A 28 -36.58 -24.84 -1.34
CA THR A 28 -35.25 -24.66 -1.92
C THR A 28 -34.49 -23.50 -1.30
N SER A 29 -35.07 -22.82 -0.32
CA SER A 29 -34.65 -21.55 0.20
C SER A 29 -33.26 -21.54 0.83
N GLY A 30 -32.83 -22.60 1.50
CA GLY A 30 -31.56 -22.64 2.21
C GLY A 30 -30.33 -22.67 1.28
N PHE A 31 -30.38 -23.46 0.22
CA PHE A 31 -29.25 -23.62 -0.70
C PHE A 31 -29.18 -22.48 -1.72
N VAL A 32 -30.32 -22.11 -2.31
CA VAL A 32 -30.39 -21.00 -3.28
C VAL A 32 -30.10 -19.68 -2.62
N SER A 33 -30.62 -19.42 -1.41
CA SER A 33 -30.36 -18.20 -0.66
C SER A 33 -28.86 -18.06 -0.30
N LYS A 34 -28.20 -19.12 0.15
CA LYS A 34 -26.79 -19.11 0.49
C LYS A 34 -25.93 -18.89 -0.73
N SER A 35 -26.26 -19.51 -1.87
CA SER A 35 -25.57 -19.29 -3.13
C SER A 35 -25.74 -17.85 -3.62
N MET A 36 -26.96 -17.28 -3.56
CA MET A 36 -27.22 -15.90 -3.98
C MET A 36 -26.57 -14.87 -3.06
N ILE A 37 -26.54 -15.11 -1.76
CA ILE A 37 -25.81 -14.24 -0.81
C ILE A 37 -24.33 -14.22 -1.14
N ASN A 38 -23.69 -15.37 -1.31
CA ASN A 38 -22.28 -15.45 -1.70
C ASN A 38 -22.00 -14.75 -3.05
N GLN A 39 -22.89 -14.91 -4.03
CA GLN A 39 -22.77 -14.22 -5.31
C GLN A 39 -22.90 -12.70 -5.19
N ALA A 40 -23.83 -12.24 -4.35
CA ALA A 40 -23.99 -10.82 -4.06
C ALA A 40 -22.77 -10.24 -3.32
N GLU A 41 -22.23 -10.94 -2.33
CA GLU A 41 -21.02 -10.57 -1.60
C GLU A 41 -19.81 -10.45 -2.54
N MET A 42 -19.63 -11.40 -3.45
CA MET A 42 -18.55 -11.34 -4.46
C MET A 42 -18.69 -10.10 -5.39
N ALA A 43 -19.90 -9.80 -5.84
CA ALA A 43 -20.16 -8.65 -6.69
C ALA A 43 -19.92 -7.32 -5.94
N VAL A 44 -20.32 -7.24 -4.67
CA VAL A 44 -20.06 -6.09 -3.80
C VAL A 44 -18.56 -5.90 -3.55
N HIS A 45 -17.84 -6.99 -3.29
CA HIS A 45 -16.39 -6.94 -3.08
C HIS A 45 -15.68 -6.41 -4.33
N GLN A 46 -16.07 -6.86 -5.51
CA GLN A 46 -15.50 -6.40 -6.78
C GLN A 46 -15.86 -4.94 -7.08
N ALA A 47 -17.08 -4.49 -6.74
CA ALA A 47 -17.47 -3.10 -6.87
C ALA A 47 -16.64 -2.18 -5.97
N LYS A 48 -16.34 -2.60 -4.74
CA LYS A 48 -15.46 -1.86 -3.82
C LYS A 48 -14.03 -1.73 -4.36
N ARG A 49 -13.46 -2.82 -4.92
CA ARG A 49 -12.11 -2.81 -5.52
C ARG A 49 -12.01 -1.92 -6.76
N GLY A 50 -13.09 -1.75 -7.50
CA GLY A 50 -13.16 -0.83 -8.64
C GLY A 50 -13.32 0.64 -8.26
N GLY A 51 -12.93 1.04 -7.03
CA GLY A 51 -12.99 2.43 -6.57
C GLY A 51 -14.26 2.80 -5.79
N GLY A 52 -15.16 1.84 -5.50
CA GLY A 52 -16.45 2.12 -4.89
C GLY A 52 -17.37 2.94 -5.80
N ASN A 53 -18.52 3.39 -5.30
CA ASN A 53 -19.51 4.19 -6.03
C ASN A 53 -19.88 3.65 -7.44
N ASN A 54 -19.72 2.36 -7.65
CA ASN A 54 -20.10 1.61 -8.84
C ASN A 54 -20.88 0.34 -8.46
N PHE A 55 -21.46 -0.34 -9.44
CA PHE A 55 -22.09 -1.64 -9.25
C PHE A 55 -21.45 -2.69 -10.18
N GLN A 56 -21.40 -3.92 -9.73
CA GLN A 56 -20.92 -5.05 -10.51
C GLN A 56 -21.99 -6.17 -10.52
N PHE A 57 -22.19 -6.76 -11.70
CA PHE A 57 -23.00 -7.97 -11.81
C PHE A 57 -22.14 -9.20 -11.51
N TYR A 58 -22.68 -10.13 -10.75
CA TYR A 58 -22.02 -11.41 -10.56
C TYR A 58 -21.79 -12.12 -11.91
N ARG A 59 -20.57 -12.58 -12.12
CA ARG A 59 -20.16 -13.43 -13.26
C ARG A 59 -19.51 -14.69 -12.71
N MET A 60 -19.68 -15.83 -13.41
CA MET A 60 -19.16 -17.13 -12.99
C MET A 60 -17.63 -17.12 -12.73
N GLY A 61 -16.87 -16.28 -13.44
CA GLY A 61 -15.43 -16.08 -13.21
C GLY A 61 -15.07 -15.41 -11.86
N MET A 62 -16.01 -14.72 -11.21
CA MET A 62 -15.75 -14.08 -9.91
C MET A 62 -15.54 -15.12 -8.79
N GLN A 63 -16.16 -16.29 -8.89
CA GLN A 63 -16.01 -17.38 -7.91
C GLN A 63 -14.60 -17.98 -7.98
N MET A 64 -14.05 -18.16 -9.18
CA MET A 64 -12.67 -18.62 -9.36
C MET A 64 -11.67 -17.57 -8.83
N ALA A 65 -11.87 -16.31 -9.18
CA ALA A 65 -11.04 -15.22 -8.68
C ALA A 65 -11.04 -15.12 -7.15
N SER A 66 -12.17 -15.39 -6.49
CA SER A 66 -12.26 -15.42 -5.01
C SER A 66 -11.49 -16.59 -4.39
N VAL A 67 -11.51 -17.77 -5.00
CA VAL A 67 -10.76 -18.94 -4.53
C VAL A 67 -9.25 -18.73 -4.72
N GLU A 68 -8.85 -18.22 -5.87
CA GLU A 68 -7.46 -17.88 -6.16
C GLU A 68 -6.94 -16.81 -5.21
N GLN A 69 -7.73 -15.79 -4.92
CA GLN A 69 -7.40 -14.74 -3.98
C GLN A 69 -7.24 -15.28 -2.55
N LEU A 70 -8.13 -16.15 -2.09
CA LEU A 70 -8.05 -16.78 -0.77
C LEU A 70 -6.80 -17.67 -0.64
N ALA A 71 -6.46 -18.39 -1.72
CA ALA A 71 -5.24 -19.17 -1.81
C ALA A 71 -4.00 -18.27 -1.76
N LEU A 72 -4.01 -17.15 -2.48
CA LEU A 72 -2.94 -16.18 -2.50
C LEU A 72 -2.77 -15.50 -1.13
N GLU A 73 -3.87 -15.12 -0.45
CA GLU A 73 -3.83 -14.58 0.92
C GLU A 73 -3.21 -15.58 1.91
N THR A 74 -3.62 -16.83 1.82
CA THR A 74 -3.06 -17.91 2.65
C THR A 74 -1.55 -18.08 2.39
N SER A 75 -1.14 -18.00 1.13
CA SER A 75 0.25 -18.05 0.72
C SER A 75 1.04 -16.82 1.21
N LEU A 76 0.44 -15.63 1.10
CA LEU A 76 1.02 -14.38 1.56
C LEU A 76 1.31 -14.39 3.07
N ARG A 77 0.38 -14.92 3.85
CA ARG A 77 0.56 -15.09 5.31
C ARG A 77 1.72 -16.02 5.64
N LYS A 78 1.86 -17.11 4.87
CA LYS A 78 2.99 -18.06 5.02
C LYS A 78 4.33 -17.47 4.55
N ALA A 79 4.30 -16.63 3.52
CA ALA A 79 5.48 -16.02 2.92
C ALA A 79 6.30 -15.17 3.91
N ILE A 80 5.61 -14.49 4.84
CA ILE A 80 6.26 -13.69 5.89
C ILE A 80 7.18 -14.57 6.74
N PHE A 81 6.71 -15.77 7.14
CA PHE A 81 7.49 -16.70 7.97
C PHE A 81 8.54 -17.50 7.17
N LYS A 82 8.32 -17.67 5.87
CA LYS A 82 9.20 -18.47 5.01
C LYS A 82 10.31 -17.69 4.30
N ASN A 83 10.44 -16.39 4.62
CA ASN A 83 11.42 -15.52 3.97
C ASN A 83 11.27 -15.44 2.43
N GLU A 84 10.04 -15.51 1.92
CA GLU A 84 9.78 -15.48 0.47
C GLU A 84 9.78 -14.04 -0.09
N PHE A 85 9.83 -13.00 0.74
CA PHE A 85 10.01 -11.64 0.28
C PHE A 85 11.48 -11.34 0.05
N VAL A 86 11.78 -10.67 -1.05
CA VAL A 86 13.10 -10.13 -1.37
C VAL A 86 13.00 -8.63 -1.62
N VAL A 87 14.08 -7.90 -1.42
CA VAL A 87 14.13 -6.46 -1.66
C VAL A 87 15.07 -6.20 -2.82
N HIS A 88 14.55 -5.58 -3.87
CA HIS A 88 15.34 -5.05 -4.96
C HIS A 88 15.64 -3.58 -4.66
N TYR A 89 16.75 -3.08 -5.16
CA TYR A 89 17.21 -1.72 -4.91
C TYR A 89 17.35 -0.98 -6.24
N GLN A 90 16.55 0.07 -6.42
CA GLN A 90 16.62 0.91 -7.60
C GLN A 90 17.49 2.13 -7.29
N PRO A 91 18.61 2.32 -8.00
CA PRO A 91 19.49 3.45 -7.72
C PRO A 91 18.87 4.78 -8.16
N LYS A 92 19.09 5.80 -7.34
CA LYS A 92 18.81 7.20 -7.64
C LYS A 92 20.15 7.93 -7.80
N MET A 93 20.30 8.65 -8.92
CA MET A 93 21.53 9.34 -9.27
C MET A 93 21.40 10.82 -8.95
N ASP A 94 22.42 11.38 -8.31
CA ASP A 94 22.56 12.83 -8.19
C ASP A 94 23.02 13.39 -9.53
N LEU A 95 22.27 14.36 -10.06
CA LEU A 95 22.56 14.96 -11.36
C LEU A 95 23.72 15.95 -11.31
N ALA A 96 24.12 16.44 -10.14
CA ALA A 96 25.22 17.39 -10.00
C ALA A 96 26.57 16.70 -10.17
N ASP A 97 26.75 15.50 -9.64
CA ASP A 97 28.03 14.77 -9.68
C ASP A 97 27.96 13.41 -10.36
N SER A 98 26.78 13.03 -10.86
CA SER A 98 26.51 11.75 -11.53
C SER A 98 26.83 10.51 -10.67
N ARG A 99 26.68 10.63 -9.34
CA ARG A 99 26.88 9.52 -8.41
C ARG A 99 25.57 8.96 -7.92
N ILE A 100 25.58 7.68 -7.54
CA ILE A 100 24.48 7.07 -6.83
C ILE A 100 24.49 7.60 -5.41
N SER A 101 23.52 8.45 -5.06
CA SER A 101 23.37 9.05 -3.72
C SER A 101 22.42 8.28 -2.83
N SER A 102 21.46 7.60 -3.44
CA SER A 102 20.45 6.84 -2.73
C SER A 102 19.89 5.69 -3.56
N VAL A 103 19.15 4.80 -2.91
CA VAL A 103 18.44 3.69 -3.56
C VAL A 103 17.04 3.57 -3.00
N GLU A 104 16.07 3.19 -3.83
CA GLU A 104 14.73 2.84 -3.39
C GLU A 104 14.62 1.34 -3.17
N ALA A 105 14.13 0.95 -1.99
CA ALA A 105 13.90 -0.43 -1.60
C ALA A 105 12.52 -0.90 -2.09
N LEU A 106 12.51 -1.77 -3.07
CA LEU A 106 11.32 -2.26 -3.75
C LEU A 106 11.08 -3.72 -3.40
N VAL A 107 10.05 -4.01 -2.64
CA VAL A 107 9.69 -5.38 -2.28
C VAL A 107 9.31 -6.20 -3.50
N ARG A 108 9.68 -7.48 -3.49
CA ARG A 108 9.23 -8.51 -4.44
C ARG A 108 8.87 -9.76 -3.66
N TRP A 109 7.93 -10.52 -4.13
CA TRP A 109 7.56 -11.79 -3.53
C TRP A 109 8.03 -12.94 -4.41
N GLN A 110 9.01 -13.70 -3.93
CA GLN A 110 9.47 -14.93 -4.56
C GLN A 110 8.50 -16.06 -4.23
N HIS A 111 7.39 -16.10 -5.00
CA HIS A 111 6.36 -17.11 -4.79
C HIS A 111 6.83 -18.49 -5.29
N PRO A 112 6.63 -19.58 -4.52
CA PRO A 112 7.21 -20.89 -4.83
C PRO A 112 6.73 -21.50 -6.16
N THR A 113 5.54 -21.13 -6.64
CA THR A 113 4.98 -21.67 -7.90
C THR A 113 4.74 -20.62 -8.97
N MET A 114 4.55 -19.35 -8.61
CA MET A 114 4.27 -18.26 -9.55
C MET A 114 5.52 -17.46 -9.93
N GLY A 115 6.67 -17.76 -9.29
CA GLY A 115 7.91 -17.03 -9.52
C GLY A 115 7.95 -15.67 -8.79
N LEU A 116 8.63 -14.70 -9.37
CA LEU A 116 8.84 -13.38 -8.78
C LEU A 116 7.64 -12.47 -9.08
N LEU A 117 6.84 -12.19 -8.05
CA LEU A 117 5.66 -11.32 -8.14
C LEU A 117 6.04 -9.86 -7.84
N ALA A 118 5.46 -8.96 -8.63
CA ALA A 118 5.59 -7.51 -8.44
C ALA A 118 4.66 -7.01 -7.32
N PRO A 119 4.94 -5.84 -6.69
CA PRO A 119 4.11 -5.26 -5.64
C PRO A 119 2.63 -5.12 -6.03
N SER A 120 2.34 -4.72 -7.26
CA SER A 120 0.97 -4.55 -7.78
C SER A 120 0.12 -5.83 -7.71
N GLU A 121 0.75 -7.00 -7.64
CA GLU A 121 0.06 -8.29 -7.62
C GLU A 121 -0.34 -8.73 -6.20
N PHE A 122 0.34 -8.24 -5.15
CA PHE A 122 0.08 -8.70 -3.79
C PHE A 122 -0.14 -7.58 -2.75
N ILE A 123 0.34 -6.35 -2.98
CA ILE A 123 0.16 -5.24 -2.02
C ILE A 123 -1.31 -4.94 -1.75
N PRO A 124 -2.23 -4.86 -2.76
CA PRO A 124 -3.65 -4.64 -2.48
C PRO A 124 -4.23 -5.70 -1.55
N LEU A 125 -3.87 -6.97 -1.75
CA LEU A 125 -4.29 -8.08 -0.90
C LEU A 125 -3.68 -8.00 0.51
N ALA A 126 -2.42 -7.57 0.60
CA ALA A 126 -1.74 -7.37 1.88
C ALA A 126 -2.40 -6.25 2.69
N GLU A 127 -2.89 -5.20 2.04
CA GLU A 127 -3.63 -4.10 2.67
C GLU A 127 -5.00 -4.55 3.15
N GLU A 128 -5.79 -5.21 2.28
CA GLU A 128 -7.10 -5.75 2.62
C GLU A 128 -7.05 -6.73 3.81
N SER A 129 -6.01 -7.56 3.88
CA SER A 129 -5.82 -8.57 4.93
C SER A 129 -5.07 -8.05 6.18
N GLY A 130 -4.60 -6.79 6.16
CA GLY A 130 -3.80 -6.19 7.24
C GLY A 130 -2.37 -6.73 7.35
N LEU A 131 -1.94 -7.61 6.43
CA LEU A 131 -0.58 -8.17 6.40
C LEU A 131 0.47 -7.16 5.96
N ILE A 132 0.05 -6.06 5.33
CA ILE A 132 0.94 -5.00 4.84
C ILE A 132 1.85 -4.43 5.94
N SER A 133 1.37 -4.34 7.18
CA SER A 133 2.18 -3.86 8.30
C SER A 133 3.37 -4.78 8.59
N ALA A 134 3.15 -6.09 8.60
CA ALA A 134 4.22 -7.06 8.85
C ALA A 134 5.22 -7.12 7.67
N ILE A 135 4.71 -7.05 6.44
CA ILE A 135 5.56 -6.97 5.24
C ILE A 135 6.39 -5.70 5.26
N GLY A 136 5.80 -4.55 5.58
CA GLY A 136 6.49 -3.28 5.65
C GLY A 136 7.58 -3.23 6.72
N GLU A 137 7.33 -3.79 7.93
CA GLU A 137 8.37 -3.93 8.96
C GLU A 137 9.54 -4.81 8.48
N LEU A 138 9.24 -5.92 7.81
CA LEU A 138 10.25 -6.82 7.25
C LEU A 138 11.09 -6.13 6.15
N VAL A 139 10.43 -5.37 5.27
CA VAL A 139 11.12 -4.61 4.20
C VAL A 139 12.02 -3.54 4.81
N LEU A 140 11.51 -2.77 5.77
CA LEU A 140 12.25 -1.73 6.47
C LEU A 140 13.50 -2.29 7.16
N GLU A 141 13.36 -3.41 7.89
CA GLU A 141 14.50 -4.06 8.53
C GLU A 141 15.55 -4.52 7.52
N ARG A 142 15.12 -5.15 6.43
CA ARG A 142 16.04 -5.63 5.38
C ARG A 142 16.75 -4.50 4.67
N ALA A 143 16.01 -3.43 4.35
CA ALA A 143 16.57 -2.24 3.71
C ALA A 143 17.63 -1.59 4.61
N CYS A 144 17.33 -1.38 5.88
CA CYS A 144 18.29 -0.83 6.84
C CYS A 144 19.52 -1.74 7.03
N ARG A 145 19.32 -3.06 7.14
CA ARG A 145 20.42 -4.02 7.26
C ARG A 145 21.32 -4.02 6.02
N GLN A 146 20.74 -3.92 4.83
CA GLN A 146 21.49 -3.86 3.59
C GLN A 146 22.27 -2.56 3.45
N ALA A 147 21.65 -1.41 3.77
CA ALA A 147 22.32 -0.12 3.77
C ALA A 147 23.49 -0.10 4.76
N ARG A 148 23.31 -0.66 5.96
CA ARG A 148 24.39 -0.84 6.93
C ARG A 148 25.54 -1.69 6.37
N GLN A 149 25.25 -2.77 5.67
CA GLN A 149 26.30 -3.60 5.04
C GLN A 149 27.06 -2.84 3.95
N TRP A 150 26.40 -1.96 3.18
CA TRP A 150 27.09 -1.12 2.20
C TRP A 150 28.01 -0.11 2.87
N LEU A 151 27.56 0.51 3.92
CA LEU A 151 28.37 1.42 4.73
C LEU A 151 29.61 0.71 5.30
N ASP A 152 29.43 -0.47 5.90
CA ASP A 152 30.53 -1.29 6.47
C ASP A 152 31.54 -1.75 5.43
N ARG A 153 31.11 -1.90 4.16
CA ARG A 153 31.99 -2.24 3.02
C ARG A 153 32.67 -1.02 2.39
N GLY A 154 32.41 0.17 2.90
CA GLY A 154 33.00 1.41 2.39
C GLY A 154 32.48 1.86 1.03
N LEU A 155 31.22 1.47 0.67
CA LEU A 155 30.59 1.91 -0.58
C LEU A 155 30.07 3.36 -0.51
N GLY A 156 30.24 4.02 0.63
CA GLY A 156 29.79 5.39 0.89
C GLY A 156 28.44 5.47 1.61
N ASP A 157 28.01 6.68 1.85
CA ASP A 157 26.79 7.01 2.60
C ASP A 157 25.55 6.91 1.67
N ILE A 158 25.27 5.70 1.19
CA ILE A 158 24.11 5.44 0.32
C ILE A 158 22.85 5.45 1.18
N ARG A 159 21.97 6.44 0.97
CA ARG A 159 20.68 6.52 1.62
C ARG A 159 19.74 5.45 1.05
N VAL A 160 18.95 4.79 1.91
CA VAL A 160 17.91 3.85 1.47
C VAL A 160 16.54 4.44 1.73
N SER A 161 15.72 4.52 0.68
CA SER A 161 14.32 4.95 0.77
C SER A 161 13.40 3.73 0.86
N VAL A 162 12.39 3.81 1.73
CA VAL A 162 11.41 2.75 1.95
C VAL A 162 10.00 3.32 1.90
N ASN A 163 9.16 2.73 1.05
CA ASN A 163 7.75 3.10 0.94
C ASN A 163 6.96 2.71 2.18
N LEU A 164 6.13 3.61 2.68
CA LEU A 164 5.22 3.39 3.80
C LEU A 164 3.78 3.21 3.32
N SER A 165 3.10 2.20 3.86
CA SER A 165 1.67 2.03 3.64
C SER A 165 0.83 2.89 4.59
N ALA A 166 -0.38 3.25 4.15
CA ALA A 166 -1.36 3.94 4.98
C ALA A 166 -1.67 3.17 6.29
N HIS A 167 -1.65 1.85 6.23
CA HIS A 167 -1.89 1.00 7.39
C HIS A 167 -0.81 1.12 8.48
N GLN A 168 0.48 1.17 8.08
CA GLN A 168 1.59 1.37 9.02
C GLN A 168 1.54 2.75 9.64
N PHE A 169 1.20 3.75 8.86
CA PHE A 169 1.12 5.14 9.31
C PHE A 169 0.02 5.34 10.36
N ARG A 170 -1.20 4.84 10.08
CA ARG A 170 -2.36 4.93 10.99
C ARG A 170 -2.24 4.11 12.27
N LYS A 171 -1.38 3.10 12.30
CA LYS A 171 -1.21 2.23 13.49
C LYS A 171 -0.62 2.95 14.72
N GLY A 172 -0.08 4.16 14.54
CA GLY A 172 0.37 5.05 15.61
C GLY A 172 1.71 4.68 16.28
N ASN A 173 2.31 3.55 15.93
CA ASN A 173 3.56 3.06 16.51
C ASN A 173 4.76 3.11 15.57
N LEU A 174 4.63 3.79 14.42
CA LEU A 174 5.66 3.79 13.37
C LEU A 174 7.02 4.30 13.89
N ALA A 175 7.03 5.37 14.70
CA ALA A 175 8.28 5.90 15.25
C ALA A 175 9.00 4.88 16.13
N ASP A 176 8.26 4.11 16.94
CA ASP A 176 8.83 3.08 17.82
C ASP A 176 9.37 1.88 17.00
N VAL A 177 8.70 1.55 15.89
CA VAL A 177 9.16 0.52 14.95
C VAL A 177 10.46 0.97 14.28
N VAL A 178 10.54 2.21 13.81
CA VAL A 178 11.75 2.78 13.22
C VAL A 178 12.90 2.79 14.23
N ASP A 179 12.67 3.27 15.46
CA ASP A 179 13.67 3.30 16.51
C ASP A 179 14.23 1.89 16.79
N ARG A 180 13.35 0.90 16.90
CA ARG A 180 13.73 -0.49 17.11
C ARG A 180 14.57 -1.05 15.97
N ILE A 181 14.18 -0.77 14.71
CA ILE A 181 14.90 -1.28 13.53
C ILE A 181 16.26 -0.61 13.38
N LEU A 182 16.36 0.71 13.57
CA LEU A 182 17.64 1.42 13.55
C LEU A 182 18.60 0.91 14.64
N ALA A 183 18.09 0.69 15.85
CA ALA A 183 18.88 0.10 16.94
C ALA A 183 19.34 -1.33 16.62
N LEU A 184 18.47 -2.15 16.02
CA LEU A 184 18.77 -3.54 15.63
C LEU A 184 19.81 -3.63 14.51
N THR A 185 19.75 -2.74 13.54
CA THR A 185 20.61 -2.79 12.34
C THR A 185 21.89 -1.97 12.48
N GLY A 186 21.91 -1.01 13.41
CA GLY A 186 23.01 -0.06 13.58
C GLY A 186 23.15 0.92 12.42
N LEU A 187 22.12 1.09 11.58
CA LEU A 187 22.13 2.07 10.51
C LEU A 187 21.98 3.48 11.10
N PRO A 188 22.83 4.46 10.73
CA PRO A 188 22.60 5.87 11.04
C PRO A 188 21.25 6.33 10.49
N ALA A 189 20.47 7.07 11.29
CA ALA A 189 19.11 7.47 10.91
C ALA A 189 19.08 8.33 9.64
N GLU A 190 20.12 9.11 9.41
CA GLU A 190 20.30 9.99 8.24
C GLU A 190 20.40 9.21 6.91
N LEU A 191 20.71 7.92 6.99
CA LEU A 191 20.77 7.03 5.83
C LEU A 191 19.46 6.29 5.56
N LEU A 192 18.44 6.50 6.39
CA LEU A 192 17.06 6.03 6.14
C LEU A 192 16.20 7.19 5.64
N GLU A 193 15.48 6.97 4.56
CA GLU A 193 14.42 7.83 4.06
C GLU A 193 13.10 7.07 4.01
N LEU A 194 12.02 7.68 4.46
CA LEU A 194 10.68 7.11 4.39
C LEU A 194 9.87 7.85 3.33
N GLU A 195 9.30 7.10 2.39
CA GLU A 195 8.50 7.63 1.29
C GLU A 195 7.01 7.48 1.62
N LEU A 196 6.27 8.58 1.48
CA LEU A 196 4.85 8.68 1.80
C LEU A 196 4.11 9.27 0.60
N THR A 197 2.94 8.74 0.27
CA THR A 197 2.10 9.35 -0.75
C THR A 197 1.40 10.61 -0.20
N GLU A 198 1.09 11.54 -1.09
CA GLU A 198 0.37 12.77 -0.76
C GLU A 198 -0.96 12.48 -0.02
N SER A 199 -1.75 11.55 -0.56
CA SER A 199 -3.05 11.18 -0.01
C SER A 199 -2.96 10.71 1.45
N LEU A 200 -1.88 10.02 1.80
CA LEU A 200 -1.65 9.52 3.16
C LEU A 200 -1.51 10.66 4.18
N ILE A 201 -0.79 11.72 3.83
CA ILE A 201 -0.54 12.83 4.76
C ILE A 201 -1.79 13.69 4.92
N MET A 202 -2.63 13.79 3.89
CA MET A 202 -3.84 14.62 3.88
C MET A 202 -4.97 14.06 4.77
N GLU A 203 -4.99 12.76 5.04
CA GLU A 203 -5.87 12.19 6.09
C GLU A 203 -5.37 12.68 7.45
N ASP A 204 -6.11 13.07 8.40
CA ASP A 204 -5.72 13.47 9.78
C ASP A 204 -4.43 14.32 9.87
N MET A 205 -4.33 15.36 9.06
CA MET A 205 -3.13 16.16 8.78
C MET A 205 -2.32 16.54 10.03
N ASP A 206 -2.96 17.04 11.09
CA ASP A 206 -2.25 17.54 12.27
C ASP A 206 -1.57 16.39 13.07
N GLN A 207 -2.19 15.23 13.16
CA GLN A 207 -1.59 14.05 13.79
C GLN A 207 -0.44 13.50 12.94
N ASN A 208 -0.62 13.52 11.62
CA ASN A 208 0.37 13.06 10.67
C ASN A 208 1.62 13.95 10.68
N ILE A 209 1.45 15.27 10.70
CA ILE A 209 2.58 16.21 10.85
C ILE A 209 3.36 15.94 12.14
N ALA A 210 2.68 15.77 13.27
CA ALA A 210 3.35 15.50 14.53
C ALA A 210 4.16 14.19 14.52
N LEU A 211 3.66 13.16 13.82
CA LEU A 211 4.41 11.91 13.64
C LEU A 211 5.65 12.11 12.75
N LEU A 212 5.50 12.85 11.63
CA LEU A 212 6.60 13.16 10.72
C LEU A 212 7.67 13.99 11.41
N GLU A 213 7.30 14.99 12.21
CA GLU A 213 8.24 15.78 13.02
C GLU A 213 9.02 14.90 14.01
N ARG A 214 8.35 13.94 14.65
CA ARG A 214 9.02 12.96 15.54
C ARG A 214 10.03 12.10 14.79
N LEU A 215 9.75 11.65 13.58
CA LEU A 215 10.68 10.88 12.74
C LEU A 215 11.86 11.74 12.29
N ARG A 216 11.57 12.97 11.84
CA ARG A 216 12.61 13.93 11.44
C ARG A 216 13.55 14.32 12.59
N ALA A 217 13.04 14.50 13.78
CA ALA A 217 13.84 14.78 14.99
C ALA A 217 14.83 13.65 15.31
N ARG A 218 14.65 12.45 14.76
CA ARG A 218 15.58 11.30 14.87
C ARG A 218 16.65 11.30 13.77
N GLY A 219 16.56 12.21 12.80
CA GLY A 219 17.43 12.28 11.65
C GLY A 219 16.97 11.49 10.44
N VAL A 220 15.78 10.85 10.50
CA VAL A 220 15.22 10.11 9.36
C VAL A 220 14.76 11.07 8.28
N GLY A 221 15.18 10.86 7.04
CA GLY A 221 14.72 11.61 5.87
C GLY A 221 13.26 11.29 5.53
N LEU A 222 12.54 12.27 5.03
CA LEU A 222 11.13 12.14 4.64
C LEU A 222 10.95 12.59 3.19
N SER A 223 10.32 11.76 2.38
CA SER A 223 10.03 12.02 0.98
C SER A 223 8.54 11.92 0.70
N LEU A 224 8.03 12.89 -0.06
CA LEU A 224 6.66 12.87 -0.57
C LEU A 224 6.65 12.26 -1.97
N ASP A 225 5.96 11.14 -2.14
CA ASP A 225 5.84 10.41 -3.41
C ASP A 225 4.52 10.73 -4.12
N ASP A 226 4.47 10.44 -5.43
CA ASP A 226 3.32 10.65 -6.33
C ASP A 226 2.78 12.09 -6.30
N PHE A 227 3.67 13.08 -6.09
CA PHE A 227 3.26 14.48 -6.00
C PHE A 227 2.60 14.97 -7.28
N GLY A 228 1.41 15.58 -7.12
CA GLY A 228 0.62 16.17 -8.19
C GLY A 228 -0.53 15.28 -8.70
N THR A 229 -0.63 14.03 -8.26
CA THR A 229 -1.74 13.14 -8.64
C THR A 229 -3.00 13.36 -7.79
N GLY A 230 -2.88 14.14 -6.69
CA GLY A 230 -3.94 14.42 -5.74
C GLY A 230 -4.42 15.88 -5.73
N TYR A 231 -5.08 16.28 -4.65
CA TYR A 231 -5.59 17.65 -4.42
C TYR A 231 -4.49 18.58 -3.86
N SER A 232 -3.30 18.59 -4.43
CA SER A 232 -2.19 19.39 -3.93
C SER A 232 -2.48 20.89 -3.98
N SER A 233 -2.89 21.46 -2.86
CA SER A 233 -2.66 22.88 -2.67
C SER A 233 -1.22 23.08 -2.20
N LEU A 234 -0.39 23.77 -2.99
CA LEU A 234 0.98 24.16 -2.62
C LEU A 234 1.07 24.83 -1.23
N ASN A 235 -0.06 25.36 -0.72
CA ASN A 235 -0.15 25.90 0.63
C ASN A 235 0.04 24.86 1.74
N TYR A 236 -0.37 23.62 1.50
CA TYR A 236 -0.21 22.54 2.50
C TYR A 236 1.22 21.98 2.50
N LEU A 237 1.88 21.97 1.33
CA LEU A 237 3.27 21.50 1.21
C LEU A 237 4.22 22.23 2.16
N LYS A 238 4.00 23.54 2.40
CA LYS A 238 4.79 24.33 3.36
C LYS A 238 4.70 23.83 4.80
N ARG A 239 3.65 23.08 5.15
CA ARG A 239 3.43 22.54 6.50
C ARG A 239 4.07 21.18 6.70
N PHE A 240 4.39 20.49 5.59
CA PHE A 240 4.93 19.12 5.68
C PHE A 240 6.44 19.17 5.94
N PRO A 241 6.92 18.49 6.97
CA PRO A 241 8.35 18.44 7.28
C PRO A 241 9.07 17.41 6.38
N VAL A 242 8.92 17.54 5.05
CA VAL A 242 9.55 16.67 4.05
C VAL A 242 10.82 17.29 3.50
N ASP A 243 11.79 16.44 3.18
CA ASP A 243 13.10 16.83 2.66
C ASP A 243 13.17 16.67 1.13
N THR A 244 12.41 15.73 0.58
CA THR A 244 12.41 15.37 -0.84
C THR A 244 10.99 15.36 -1.38
N LEU A 245 10.84 15.72 -2.65
CA LEU A 245 9.61 15.68 -3.39
C LEU A 245 9.80 14.87 -4.67
N LYS A 246 9.07 13.75 -4.83
CA LYS A 246 9.12 12.91 -6.02
C LYS A 246 7.96 13.28 -6.93
N ILE A 247 8.28 13.80 -8.10
CA ILE A 247 7.30 14.15 -9.12
C ILE A 247 6.84 12.87 -9.81
N ASP A 248 5.52 12.64 -9.86
CA ASP A 248 4.97 11.48 -10.54
C ASP A 248 5.33 11.49 -12.04
N ARG A 249 5.59 10.31 -12.57
CA ARG A 249 6.02 10.14 -13.97
C ARG A 249 4.99 10.66 -14.98
N THR A 250 3.72 10.75 -14.62
CA THR A 250 2.67 11.27 -15.52
C THR A 250 2.92 12.70 -15.95
N PHE A 251 3.63 13.49 -15.15
CA PHE A 251 4.03 14.84 -15.50
C PHE A 251 5.23 14.91 -16.47
N ILE A 252 5.94 13.80 -16.63
CA ILE A 252 7.19 13.75 -17.40
C ILE A 252 7.02 12.96 -18.70
N THR A 253 6.01 12.09 -18.79
CA THR A 253 5.83 11.15 -19.91
C THR A 253 5.70 11.88 -21.25
N ASP A 254 5.03 13.03 -21.27
CA ASP A 254 4.73 13.78 -22.49
C ASP A 254 5.68 14.96 -22.76
N LEU A 255 6.66 15.20 -21.86
CA LEU A 255 7.59 16.33 -22.00
C LEU A 255 8.45 16.30 -23.27
N ALA A 256 8.71 15.11 -23.81
CA ALA A 256 9.48 14.94 -25.04
C ALA A 256 8.65 15.22 -26.31
N ASP A 257 7.34 14.97 -26.23
CA ASP A 257 6.43 15.02 -27.38
C ASP A 257 5.57 16.30 -27.38
N ASN A 258 5.44 16.98 -26.24
CA ASN A 258 4.66 18.21 -26.08
C ASN A 258 5.45 19.23 -25.22
N PRO A 259 6.27 20.09 -25.84
CA PRO A 259 7.16 21.02 -25.13
C PRO A 259 6.45 22.27 -24.57
N ASP A 260 5.11 22.37 -24.60
CA ASP A 260 4.35 23.54 -24.10
C ASP A 260 4.03 23.43 -22.61
#